data_a365c2162bb9076015596501065c6556
#
_entry.id   a365c2162bb9076015596501065c6556
#
_cell.length_a   1.000
_cell.length_b   1.000
_cell.length_c   1.000
_cell.angle_alpha   90.00
_cell.angle_beta   90.00
_cell.angle_gamma   90.00
#
_symmetry.space_group_name_H-M   'P 1'
#
loop_
_entity.id
_entity.type
_entity.pdbx_description
1 polymer ?
#
loop_
_entity_poly.entity_id
_entity_poly.type
_entity_poly.pdbx_seq_one_letter_code
_entity_poly.pdbx_strand_id
1 'polypeptide(L)'
;MKSYRHLREENWKRLNQYGATYSITFIFRGQTKFIQMFFPQRSRPLKRDVQSELEKVYPGGKVIYYCPSEKDPTKPLLVIP
;
A
#
# COMPACT_ATOMS: atom_id res chain seq x y z
N MET A 1 -3.49 -8.46 -7.04
CA MET A 1 -3.18 -7.80 -5.76
C MET A 1 -3.64 -8.65 -4.60
N LYS A 2 -2.85 -8.72 -3.57
CA LYS A 2 -3.17 -9.53 -2.38
C LYS A 2 -3.08 -8.67 -1.14
N SER A 3 -3.93 -8.97 -0.15
CA SER A 3 -3.85 -8.37 1.16
C SER A 3 -3.14 -9.32 2.11
N TYR A 4 -2.17 -8.79 2.86
CA TYR A 4 -1.33 -9.60 3.76
C TYR A 4 -1.49 -9.15 5.21
N ARG A 5 -2.72 -9.09 5.68
CA ARG A 5 -3.01 -8.65 7.05
C ARG A 5 -2.40 -9.56 8.12
N HIS A 6 -2.09 -10.80 7.76
CA HIS A 6 -1.56 -11.80 8.70
C HIS A 6 -0.07 -12.06 8.50
N LEU A 7 0.62 -11.19 7.79
CA LEU A 7 2.03 -11.38 7.51
C LEU A 7 2.82 -11.37 8.80
N ARG A 8 3.65 -12.38 8.99
CA ARG A 8 4.51 -12.46 10.17
C ARG A 8 5.61 -11.42 10.10
N GLU A 9 6.14 -11.01 11.25
CA GLU A 9 7.17 -9.99 11.32
C GLU A 9 8.40 -10.32 10.49
N GLU A 10 8.84 -11.57 10.50
CA GLU A 10 9.97 -12.01 9.69
C GLU A 10 9.74 -11.85 8.20
N ASN A 11 8.49 -12.07 7.75
CA ASN A 11 8.13 -11.87 6.35
C ASN A 11 8.11 -10.38 6.01
N TRP A 12 7.68 -9.55 6.95
CA TRP A 12 7.76 -8.11 6.80
C TRP A 12 9.20 -7.67 6.54
N LYS A 13 10.14 -8.15 7.35
CA LYS A 13 11.55 -7.79 7.20
C LYS A 13 12.08 -8.20 5.84
N ARG A 14 11.71 -9.38 5.38
CA ARG A 14 12.14 -9.87 4.09
C ARG A 14 11.59 -9.02 2.95
N LEU A 15 10.30 -8.67 3.01
CA LEU A 15 9.69 -7.84 1.99
C LEU A 15 10.34 -6.47 1.93
N ASN A 16 10.56 -5.84 3.07
CA ASN A 16 11.17 -4.51 3.12
C ASN A 16 12.61 -4.48 2.60
N GLN A 17 13.27 -5.62 2.57
CA GLN A 17 14.64 -5.70 2.08
C GLN A 17 14.74 -5.43 0.59
N TYR A 18 13.69 -5.76 -0.18
CA TYR A 18 13.74 -5.74 -1.64
C TYR A 18 12.74 -4.80 -2.29
N GLY A 19 12.07 -4.00 -1.51
CA GLY A 19 11.06 -3.10 -2.05
C GLY A 19 10.80 -1.91 -1.15
N ALA A 20 9.73 -1.19 -1.44
CA ALA A 20 9.36 0.02 -0.72
C ALA A 20 7.92 -0.07 -0.21
N THR A 21 7.74 0.34 1.04
CA THR A 21 6.42 0.46 1.66
C THR A 21 5.97 1.91 1.64
N TYR A 22 4.72 2.13 1.28
CA TYR A 22 4.12 3.45 1.23
C TYR A 22 2.85 3.50 2.05
N SER A 23 2.65 4.59 2.76
CA SER A 23 1.38 4.90 3.40
C SER A 23 0.51 5.65 2.40
N ILE A 24 -0.72 5.19 2.24
CA ILE A 24 -1.66 5.74 1.27
C ILE A 24 -2.85 6.32 2.02
N THR A 25 -3.14 7.59 1.79
CA THR A 25 -4.36 8.24 2.27
C THR A 25 -5.26 8.43 1.07
N PHE A 26 -6.50 7.97 1.16
CA PHE A 26 -7.43 8.04 0.05
C PHE A 26 -8.85 8.26 0.53
N ILE A 27 -9.71 8.72 -0.38
CA ILE A 27 -11.14 8.86 -0.13
C ILE A 27 -11.87 7.75 -0.86
N PHE A 28 -12.74 7.06 -0.15
CA PHE A 28 -13.57 6.02 -0.71
C PHE A 28 -14.97 6.16 -0.13
N ARG A 29 -15.95 6.33 -1.01
CA ARG A 29 -17.36 6.52 -0.63
C ARG A 29 -17.55 7.63 0.41
N GLY A 30 -16.85 8.75 0.20
CA GLY A 30 -16.96 9.90 1.08
C GLY A 30 -16.20 9.79 2.40
N GLN A 31 -15.46 8.71 2.60
CA GLN A 31 -14.68 8.49 3.82
C GLN A 31 -13.20 8.51 3.54
N THR A 32 -12.44 9.13 4.44
CA THR A 32 -10.98 9.08 4.39
C THR A 32 -10.50 7.78 4.99
N LYS A 33 -9.66 7.07 4.24
CA LYS A 33 -9.12 5.78 4.66
C LYS A 33 -7.61 5.76 4.53
N PHE A 34 -6.99 4.86 5.27
CA PHE A 34 -5.53 4.71 5.33
C PHE A 34 -5.17 3.25 5.13
N ILE A 35 -4.27 2.98 4.19
CA ILE A 35 -3.72 1.64 3.98
C ILE A 35 -2.25 1.76 3.69
N GLN A 36 -1.58 0.62 3.62
CA GLN A 36 -0.20 0.52 3.18
C GLN A 36 -0.14 -0.27 1.89
N MET A 37 0.77 0.13 1.00
CA MET A 37 1.10 -0.64 -0.20
C MET A 37 2.56 -0.98 -0.19
N PHE A 38 2.89 -2.21 -0.56
CA PHE A 38 4.26 -2.64 -0.75
C PHE A 38 4.51 -2.87 -2.23
N PHE A 39 5.55 -2.20 -2.77
CA PHE A 39 5.95 -2.32 -4.16
C PHE A 39 7.28 -3.08 -4.21
N PRO A 40 7.25 -4.39 -4.50
CA PRO A 40 8.48 -5.20 -4.43
C PRO A 40 9.53 -4.84 -5.46
N GLN A 41 9.13 -4.28 -6.59
CA GLN A 41 10.05 -3.99 -7.69
C GLN A 41 10.21 -2.51 -7.98
N ARG A 42 9.64 -1.65 -7.15
CA ARG A 42 9.68 -0.20 -7.37
C ARG A 42 9.96 0.50 -6.06
N SER A 43 11.02 1.31 -6.06
CA SER A 43 11.32 2.14 -4.90
C SER A 43 10.57 3.47 -4.90
N ARG A 44 10.11 3.92 -6.06
CA ARG A 44 9.42 5.22 -6.21
C ARG A 44 8.27 5.12 -7.20
N PRO A 45 7.13 4.56 -6.80
CA PRO A 45 5.98 4.52 -7.67
C PRO A 45 5.43 5.92 -7.94
N LEU A 46 4.91 6.13 -9.14
CA LEU A 46 4.24 7.37 -9.49
C LEU A 46 2.83 7.37 -8.90
N LYS A 47 2.26 8.57 -8.74
CA LYS A 47 0.90 8.68 -8.21
C LYS A 47 -0.10 7.88 -9.04
N ARG A 48 0.04 7.88 -10.36
CA ARG A 48 -0.84 7.11 -11.24
C ARG A 48 -0.75 5.62 -10.98
N ASP A 49 0.43 5.12 -10.61
CA ASP A 49 0.62 3.70 -10.28
C ASP A 49 -0.10 3.36 -8.98
N VAL A 50 0.05 4.22 -7.98
CA VAL A 50 -0.63 4.05 -6.69
C VAL A 50 -2.15 4.10 -6.90
N GLN A 51 -2.63 5.07 -7.67
CA GLN A 51 -4.05 5.22 -7.96
C GLN A 51 -4.60 3.98 -8.69
N SER A 52 -3.87 3.49 -9.68
CA SER A 52 -4.29 2.32 -10.44
C SER A 52 -4.39 1.08 -9.56
N GLU A 53 -3.42 0.86 -8.68
CA GLU A 53 -3.45 -0.29 -7.78
C GLU A 53 -4.56 -0.15 -6.73
N LEU A 54 -4.79 1.07 -6.24
CA LEU A 54 -5.86 1.31 -5.28
C LEU A 54 -7.21 0.96 -5.87
N GLU A 55 -7.48 1.36 -7.12
CA GLU A 55 -8.77 1.13 -7.76
C GLU A 55 -9.09 -0.35 -7.95
N LYS A 56 -8.09 -1.21 -8.00
CA LYS A 56 -8.33 -2.65 -8.09
C LYS A 56 -9.01 -3.21 -6.86
N VAL A 57 -8.81 -2.60 -5.70
CA VAL A 57 -9.36 -3.05 -4.42
C VAL A 57 -10.48 -2.14 -3.94
N TYR A 58 -10.37 -0.86 -4.22
CA TYR A 58 -11.35 0.16 -3.84
C TYR A 58 -11.81 0.90 -5.09
N PRO A 59 -12.71 0.30 -5.90
CA PRO A 59 -13.19 0.95 -7.11
C PRO A 59 -13.82 2.30 -6.81
N GLY A 60 -13.35 3.34 -7.48
CA GLY A 60 -13.80 4.70 -7.24
C GLY A 60 -13.02 5.43 -6.14
N GLY A 61 -12.10 4.76 -5.46
CA GLY A 61 -11.23 5.39 -4.47
C GLY A 61 -10.27 6.38 -5.13
N LYS A 62 -9.98 7.48 -4.43
CA LYS A 62 -9.06 8.51 -4.91
C LYS A 62 -7.93 8.72 -3.95
N VAL A 63 -6.70 8.56 -4.43
CA VAL A 63 -5.51 8.85 -3.65
C VAL A 63 -5.40 10.36 -3.43
N ILE A 64 -5.33 10.76 -2.15
CA ILE A 64 -5.10 12.16 -1.79
C ILE A 64 -3.61 12.37 -1.58
N TYR A 65 -2.97 11.44 -0.89
CA TYR A 65 -1.60 11.59 -0.47
C TYR A 65 -0.96 10.21 -0.32
N TYR A 66 0.30 10.10 -0.67
CA TYR A 66 1.07 8.89 -0.42
C TYR A 66 2.51 9.29 -0.11
N CYS A 67 3.15 8.54 0.78
CA CYS A 67 4.54 8.81 1.14
C CYS A 67 5.23 7.52 1.54
N PRO A 68 6.57 7.49 1.39
CA PRO A 68 7.33 6.37 1.94
C PRO A 68 7.10 6.28 3.43
N SER A 69 6.95 5.07 3.93
CA SER A 69 6.76 4.86 5.36
C SER A 69 7.38 3.55 5.79
N GLU A 70 7.60 3.43 7.09
CA GLU A 70 7.92 2.15 7.65
C GLU A 70 6.65 1.31 7.72
N LYS A 71 6.84 0.00 7.68
CA LYS A 71 5.71 -0.91 7.82
C LYS A 71 5.05 -0.76 9.18
N ASP A 72 3.73 -0.85 9.18
CA ASP A 72 2.92 -0.84 10.39
C ASP A 72 2.03 -2.08 10.35
N PRO A 73 2.32 -3.12 11.14
CA PRO A 73 1.55 -4.36 11.10
C PRO A 73 0.11 -4.20 11.57
N THR A 74 -0.25 -3.05 12.16
CA THR A 74 -1.63 -2.80 12.59
C THR A 74 -2.53 -2.31 11.46
N LYS A 75 -1.96 -1.94 10.31
CA LYS A 75 -2.71 -1.44 9.16
C LYS A 75 -2.78 -2.47 8.04
N PRO A 76 -3.85 -2.45 7.24
CA PRO A 76 -3.92 -3.33 6.07
C PRO A 76 -2.74 -3.09 5.14
N LEU A 77 -2.19 -4.16 4.61
CA LEU A 77 -1.09 -4.11 3.65
C LEU A 77 -1.54 -4.74 2.34
N LEU A 78 -1.36 -4.01 1.25
CA LEU A 78 -1.56 -4.52 -0.10
C LEU A 78 -0.19 -4.73 -0.73
N VAL A 79 0.10 -5.96 -1.12
CA VAL A 79 1.34 -6.26 -1.83
C VAL A 79 1.05 -6.18 -3.33
N ILE A 80 1.75 -5.29 -4.00
CA ILE A 80 1.57 -5.05 -5.42
C ILE A 80 2.44 -6.05 -6.19
N PRO A 81 1.86 -6.80 -7.13
CA PRO A 81 2.61 -7.78 -7.90
C PRO A 81 3.63 -7.20 -8.86
#